data_408230a507a2f007aa2a1447bc14728a
#
_entry.id   408230a507a2f007aa2a1447bc14728a
#
_cell.length_a   1.000
_cell.length_b   1.000
_cell.length_c   1.000
_cell.angle_alpha   90.00
_cell.angle_beta   90.00
_cell.angle_gamma   90.00
#
_symmetry.space_group_name_H-M   'P 1'
#
loop_
_entity.id
_entity.type
_entity.pdbx_description
1 polymer ?
#
loop_
_entity_poly.entity_id
_entity_poly.type
_entity_poly.pdbx_seq_one_letter_code
_entity_poly.pdbx_strand_id
1 'polypeptide(L)'
;MIKNISASYAGHIVDSELGLSGTPVNDRKYSSGELSQSFSWALELSKLMDDAGYDEFWMAEHHFQPEGFECIPNLVMLNLWLSTQTTNLKFGCGFNIA
;
A
#
# COMPACT_ATOMS: atom_id res chain seq x y z
N MET A 1 -25.42 -13.69 1.22
CA MET A 1 -24.17 -14.41 1.52
C MET A 1 -23.00 -13.63 0.91
N ILE A 2 -22.01 -13.28 1.71
CA ILE A 2 -20.77 -12.64 1.23
C ILE A 2 -20.02 -13.70 0.43
N LYS A 3 -19.62 -13.35 -0.81
CA LYS A 3 -18.91 -14.28 -1.70
C LYS A 3 -17.43 -13.98 -1.81
N ASN A 4 -17.05 -12.70 -1.68
CA ASN A 4 -15.66 -12.25 -1.78
C ASN A 4 -15.35 -11.30 -0.64
N ILE A 5 -14.14 -11.40 -0.12
CA ILE A 5 -13.61 -10.50 0.90
C ILE A 5 -12.37 -9.83 0.33
N SER A 6 -12.39 -8.51 0.29
CA SER A 6 -11.27 -7.70 -0.19
C SER A 6 -10.89 -6.62 0.82
N ALA A 7 -9.66 -6.15 0.74
CA ALA A 7 -9.18 -5.00 1.49
C ALA A 7 -8.42 -4.05 0.59
N SER A 8 -8.18 -2.83 1.07
CA SER A 8 -7.40 -1.83 0.35
C SER A 8 -6.28 -1.27 1.22
N TYR A 9 -5.20 -0.86 0.56
CA TYR A 9 -4.03 -0.25 1.20
C TYR A 9 -3.54 0.92 0.35
N ALA A 10 -3.40 2.07 0.99
CA ALA A 10 -3.00 3.30 0.31
C ALA A 10 -1.46 3.48 0.20
N GLY A 11 -0.68 2.72 0.97
CA GLY A 11 0.77 2.81 0.94
C GLY A 11 1.34 4.03 1.65
N HIS A 12 0.76 4.42 2.77
CA HIS A 12 1.24 5.57 3.55
C HIS A 12 2.27 5.16 4.62
N ILE A 13 3.12 6.12 4.99
CA ILE A 13 3.99 6.00 6.15
C ILE A 13 3.18 6.34 7.39
N VAL A 14 3.19 5.45 8.38
CA VAL A 14 2.51 5.68 9.65
C VAL A 14 3.30 6.68 10.49
N ASP A 15 2.67 7.78 10.82
CA ASP A 15 3.21 8.81 11.69
C ASP A 15 2.17 9.12 12.78
N SER A 16 2.56 8.92 14.02
CA SER A 16 1.68 9.13 15.18
C SER A 16 1.26 10.58 15.38
N GLU A 17 1.96 11.54 14.80
CA GLU A 17 1.68 12.96 14.91
C GLU A 17 0.83 13.50 13.75
N LEU A 18 0.44 12.64 12.82
CA LEU A 18 -0.34 13.04 11.67
C LEU A 18 -1.73 13.54 12.08
N GLY A 19 -2.01 14.78 11.80
CA GLY A 19 -3.37 15.31 11.76
C GLY A 19 -3.99 15.83 13.06
N LEU A 20 -3.33 15.74 14.22
CA LEU A 20 -3.93 16.17 15.49
C LEU A 20 -3.38 17.51 16.03
N SER A 21 -2.10 17.65 16.09
CA SER A 21 -1.43 18.91 16.54
C SER A 21 -0.05 19.04 15.92
N GLY A 22 0.26 18.12 15.03
CA GLY A 22 1.57 18.01 14.43
C GLY A 22 1.79 18.91 13.22
N THR A 23 2.95 18.75 12.64
CA THR A 23 3.35 19.40 11.40
C THR A 23 2.35 19.08 10.28
N PRO A 24 1.93 20.07 9.48
CA PRO A 24 1.14 19.81 8.28
C PRO A 24 1.76 18.73 7.41
N VAL A 25 0.93 17.89 6.79
CA VAL A 25 1.38 16.75 6.00
C VAL A 25 2.40 17.15 4.93
N ASN A 26 2.15 18.24 4.24
CA ASN A 26 2.99 18.77 3.17
C ASN A 26 4.36 19.30 3.61
N ASP A 27 4.57 19.53 4.90
CA ASP A 27 5.87 19.96 5.43
C ASP A 27 6.79 18.79 5.79
N ARG A 28 6.28 17.57 5.74
CA ARG A 28 7.08 16.36 6.01
C ARG A 28 7.77 15.88 4.74
N LYS A 29 8.98 15.39 4.91
CA LYS A 29 9.77 14.82 3.81
C LYS A 29 10.49 13.59 4.31
N TYR A 30 10.12 12.45 3.79
CA TYR A 30 10.79 11.19 4.05
C TYR A 30 11.85 10.90 2.98
N SER A 31 12.92 10.25 3.37
CA SER A 31 13.89 9.70 2.43
C SER A 31 13.27 8.54 1.63
N SER A 32 13.87 8.20 0.49
CA SER A 32 13.42 7.04 -0.29
C SER A 32 13.47 5.73 0.51
N GLY A 33 14.42 5.61 1.44
CA GLY A 33 14.52 4.44 2.32
C GLY A 33 13.33 4.34 3.28
N GLU A 34 12.90 5.45 3.85
CA GLU A 34 11.71 5.50 4.69
C GLU A 34 10.42 5.25 3.89
N LEU A 35 10.29 5.87 2.72
CA LEU A 35 9.14 5.64 1.84
C LEU A 35 9.01 4.18 1.39
N SER A 36 10.15 3.49 1.22
CA SER A 36 10.15 2.07 0.85
C SER A 36 9.56 1.14 1.92
N GLN A 37 9.35 1.63 3.14
CA GLN A 37 8.66 0.88 4.20
C GLN A 37 7.23 0.47 3.78
N SER A 38 6.58 1.27 2.94
CA SER A 38 5.26 0.95 2.40
C SER A 38 5.23 -0.37 1.63
N PHE A 39 6.32 -0.72 0.93
CA PHE A 39 6.44 -2.00 0.22
C PHE A 39 6.59 -3.18 1.17
N SER A 40 7.34 -3.01 2.25
CA SER A 40 7.47 -4.04 3.28
C SER A 40 6.12 -4.34 3.93
N TRP A 41 5.35 -3.31 4.25
CA TRP A 41 4.00 -3.49 4.79
C TRP A 41 3.04 -4.08 3.77
N ALA A 42 3.12 -3.70 2.50
CA ALA A 42 2.33 -4.33 1.45
C ALA A 42 2.60 -5.84 1.37
N LEU A 43 3.86 -6.26 1.51
CA LEU A 43 4.24 -7.67 1.53
C LEU A 43 3.67 -8.40 2.76
N GLU A 44 3.84 -7.83 3.95
CA GLU A 44 3.34 -8.42 5.18
C GLU A 44 1.82 -8.57 5.15
N LEU A 45 1.10 -7.51 4.73
CA LEU A 45 -0.34 -7.54 4.57
C LEU A 45 -0.79 -8.57 3.53
N SER A 46 -0.10 -8.66 2.39
CA SER A 46 -0.42 -9.64 1.35
C SER A 46 -0.34 -11.08 1.86
N LYS A 47 0.72 -11.40 2.61
CA LYS A 47 0.88 -12.73 3.20
C LYS A 47 -0.19 -13.02 4.24
N LEU A 48 -0.45 -12.06 5.13
CA LEU A 48 -1.48 -12.19 6.16
C LEU A 48 -2.87 -12.40 5.53
N MET A 49 -3.18 -11.66 4.47
CA MET A 49 -4.47 -11.77 3.78
C MET A 49 -4.60 -13.08 3.03
N ASP A 50 -3.56 -13.54 2.34
CA ASP A 50 -3.53 -14.83 1.66
C ASP A 50 -3.75 -15.98 2.66
N ASP A 51 -3.05 -15.96 3.78
CA ASP A 51 -3.19 -16.95 4.86
C ASP A 51 -4.58 -16.90 5.52
N ALA A 52 -5.18 -15.71 5.63
CA ALA A 52 -6.51 -15.52 6.20
C ALA A 52 -7.65 -15.81 5.22
N GLY A 53 -7.34 -16.11 3.96
CA GLY A 53 -8.34 -16.49 2.94
C GLY A 53 -9.09 -15.30 2.33
N TYR A 54 -8.47 -14.12 2.26
CA TYR A 54 -8.98 -13.01 1.48
C TYR A 54 -8.89 -13.32 -0.01
N ASP A 55 -9.84 -12.79 -0.78
CA ASP A 55 -9.89 -12.99 -2.23
C ASP A 55 -9.04 -11.95 -2.98
N GLU A 56 -9.07 -10.69 -2.51
CA GLU A 56 -8.51 -9.58 -3.27
C GLU A 56 -7.84 -8.54 -2.37
N PHE A 57 -6.72 -8.01 -2.84
CA PHE A 57 -6.01 -6.88 -2.25
C PHE A 57 -5.88 -5.74 -3.26
N TRP A 58 -6.47 -4.60 -2.93
CA TRP A 58 -6.52 -3.43 -3.79
C TRP A 58 -5.58 -2.35 -3.27
N MET A 59 -4.82 -1.74 -4.18
CA MET A 59 -3.95 -0.62 -3.84
C MET A 59 -4.14 0.53 -4.83
N ALA A 60 -3.75 1.74 -4.39
CA ALA A 60 -3.77 2.94 -5.21
C ALA A 60 -2.36 3.36 -5.62
N GLU A 61 -2.21 3.91 -6.84
CA GLU A 61 -0.95 4.43 -7.36
C GLU A 61 -0.90 5.95 -7.15
N HIS A 62 0.15 6.43 -6.51
CA HIS A 62 0.37 7.84 -6.24
C HIS A 62 1.82 8.23 -6.53
N HIS A 63 2.00 9.41 -7.09
CA HIS A 63 3.29 9.94 -7.46
C HIS A 63 3.58 11.25 -6.73
N PHE A 64 4.88 11.55 -6.54
CA PHE A 64 5.36 12.82 -6.02
C PHE A 64 4.83 13.19 -4.63
N GLN A 65 4.71 12.21 -3.74
CA GLN A 65 4.26 12.41 -2.36
C GLN A 65 5.38 12.13 -1.34
N PRO A 66 6.41 12.99 -1.29
CA PRO A 66 7.56 12.81 -0.38
C PRO A 66 7.21 12.95 1.09
N GLU A 67 6.02 13.44 1.40
CA GLU A 67 5.47 13.52 2.75
C GLU A 67 4.98 12.18 3.29
N GLY A 68 5.05 11.10 2.50
CA GLY A 68 4.74 9.75 2.94
C GLY A 68 3.26 9.39 3.00
N PHE A 69 2.41 10.20 2.40
CA PHE A 69 0.97 9.95 2.32
C PHE A 69 0.61 9.37 0.95
N GLU A 70 0.38 8.08 0.86
CA GLU A 70 0.13 7.35 -0.39
C GLU A 70 1.35 7.34 -1.33
N CYS A 71 2.33 6.51 -1.04
CA CYS A 71 3.64 6.57 -1.70
C CYS A 71 3.98 5.33 -2.57
N ILE A 72 2.99 4.68 -3.14
CA ILE A 72 3.21 3.57 -4.08
C ILE A 72 3.27 4.12 -5.52
N PRO A 73 4.45 4.14 -6.16
CA PRO A 73 4.63 4.82 -7.44
C PRO A 73 4.30 3.95 -8.66
N ASN A 74 4.17 2.63 -8.51
CA ASN A 74 3.86 1.73 -9.61
C ASN A 74 3.19 0.45 -9.11
N LEU A 75 1.89 0.35 -9.29
CA LEU A 75 1.11 -0.79 -8.83
C LEU A 75 1.35 -2.05 -9.65
N VAL A 76 1.54 -1.94 -10.95
CA VAL A 76 1.72 -3.12 -11.80
C VAL A 76 2.97 -3.89 -11.41
N MET A 77 4.08 -3.18 -11.19
CA MET A 77 5.33 -3.82 -10.75
C MET A 77 5.21 -4.38 -9.33
N LEU A 78 4.59 -3.62 -8.42
CA LEU A 78 4.40 -4.08 -7.05
C LEU A 78 3.50 -5.32 -7.00
N ASN A 79 2.36 -5.30 -7.69
CA ASN A 79 1.43 -6.41 -7.73
C ASN A 79 2.05 -7.66 -8.35
N LEU A 80 2.84 -7.50 -9.41
CA LEU A 80 3.58 -8.61 -10.00
C LEU A 80 4.55 -9.25 -9.00
N TRP A 81 5.30 -8.44 -8.27
CA TRP A 81 6.20 -8.93 -7.23
C TRP A 81 5.45 -9.62 -6.10
N LEU A 82 4.39 -9.00 -5.57
CA LEU A 82 3.58 -9.56 -4.48
C LEU A 82 2.91 -10.89 -4.89
N SER A 83 2.49 -11.01 -6.14
CA SER A 83 1.89 -12.24 -6.66
C SER A 83 2.87 -13.43 -6.66
N THR A 84 4.18 -13.17 -6.68
CA THR A 84 5.19 -14.23 -6.52
C THR A 84 5.40 -14.65 -5.06
N GLN A 85 4.84 -13.91 -4.12
CA GLN A 85 5.00 -14.12 -2.68
C GLN A 85 3.74 -14.70 -2.00
N THR A 86 2.65 -14.83 -2.75
CA THR A 86 1.35 -15.31 -2.30
C THR A 86 0.87 -16.45 -3.21
N THR A 87 -0.19 -17.16 -2.81
CA THR A 87 -0.67 -18.35 -3.52
C THR A 87 -2.04 -18.13 -4.17
N ASN A 88 -2.99 -17.53 -3.46
CA ASN A 88 -4.39 -17.42 -3.91
C ASN A 88 -4.86 -15.98 -4.04
N LEU A 89 -4.21 -15.04 -3.33
CA LEU A 89 -4.62 -13.65 -3.28
C LEU A 89 -4.50 -12.99 -4.65
N LYS A 90 -5.57 -12.33 -5.08
CA LYS A 90 -5.60 -11.52 -6.31
C LYS A 90 -5.27 -10.07 -5.98
N PHE A 91 -4.57 -9.41 -6.90
CA PHE A 91 -4.16 -8.02 -6.74
C PHE A 91 -4.90 -7.12 -7.70
N GLY A 92 -5.51 -6.04 -7.16
CA GLY A 92 -6.21 -5.02 -7.93
C GLY A 92 -5.46 -3.69 -7.92
N CYS A 93 -5.47 -3.02 -9.08
CA CYS A 93 -5.05 -1.62 -9.18
C CYS A 93 -6.27 -0.74 -9.01
N GLY A 94 -6.31 0.06 -7.95
CA GLY A 94 -7.38 1.02 -7.73
C GLY A 94 -7.40 2.06 -8.86
N PHE A 95 -6.22 2.58 -9.19
CA PHE A 95 -5.98 3.35 -10.42
C PHE A 95 -4.56 3.08 -10.92
N ASN A 96 -4.39 3.14 -12.22
CA ASN A 96 -3.08 3.12 -12.86
C ASN A 96 -2.88 4.47 -13.52
N ILE A 97 -1.81 5.18 -13.14
CA ILE A 97 -1.49 6.49 -13.72
C ILE A 97 -0.52 6.25 -14.87
N ALA A 98 -0.97 6.53 -16.07
CA ALA A 98 -0.18 6.39 -17.29
C ALA A 98 0.47 7.72 -17.70
#